data_da67a46dfbfd6638aca758ba40e0774a
#
_entry.id   da67a46dfbfd6638aca758ba40e0774a
#
_cell.length_a   1.000
_cell.length_b   1.000
_cell.length_c   1.000
_cell.angle_alpha   90.00
_cell.angle_beta   90.00
_cell.angle_gamma   90.00
#
_symmetry.space_group_name_H-M   'P 1'
#
loop_
_entity.id
_entity.type
_entity.pdbx_description
1 polymer ?
#
loop_
_entity_poly.entity_id
_entity_poly.type
_entity_poly.pdbx_seq_one_letter_code
_entity_poly.pdbx_strand_id
1 'polypeptide(L)'
;MVLGDFKFLGVPCHSIGLDDLKVFMADDGSAKRIHFATSHANALRKDSSGNPFAWFNVPFRNTIEPLMKKELGSSNFALFLSKTTGKPFRLVFSEKEYKDILAFMGKYKDIVFLRDCLDLSLSLSMNRIDENTRTEIGELEYQAKYHPESSEYKNVIASLTERMQGLLDSIPFFKDADYICVVPSSHTFMREIVSGLKGFDFSDISSSLSWVKNQN
;
A
#
# COMPACT_ATOMS: atom_id res chain seq x y z
N MET A 1 -17.56 -5.83 -16.75
CA MET A 1 -16.95 -6.39 -15.53
C MET A 1 -18.01 -6.36 -14.44
N VAL A 2 -18.42 -7.50 -13.93
CA VAL A 2 -19.43 -7.56 -12.86
C VAL A 2 -18.68 -7.44 -11.54
N LEU A 3 -18.98 -6.41 -10.76
CA LEU A 3 -18.38 -6.16 -9.42
C LEU A 3 -18.57 -7.32 -8.42
N GLY A 4 -19.25 -8.40 -8.83
CA GLY A 4 -19.62 -9.53 -7.98
C GLY A 4 -18.49 -10.43 -7.49
N ASP A 5 -17.29 -10.32 -8.07
CA ASP A 5 -16.18 -11.21 -7.72
C ASP A 5 -15.20 -10.58 -6.71
N PHE A 6 -15.38 -9.32 -6.38
CA PHE A 6 -14.57 -8.66 -5.36
C PHE A 6 -15.12 -8.97 -3.96
N LYS A 7 -14.23 -9.42 -3.08
CA LYS A 7 -14.55 -9.71 -1.68
C LYS A 7 -13.71 -8.85 -0.75
N PHE A 8 -14.35 -8.28 0.24
CA PHE A 8 -13.70 -7.59 1.34
C PHE A 8 -13.88 -8.43 2.62
N LEU A 9 -12.77 -8.84 3.25
CA LEU A 9 -12.80 -9.77 4.39
C LEU A 9 -13.64 -11.04 4.15
N GLY A 10 -13.68 -11.53 2.90
CA GLY A 10 -14.49 -12.68 2.52
C GLY A 10 -15.96 -12.37 2.20
N VAL A 11 -16.39 -11.13 2.36
CA VAL A 11 -17.76 -10.66 2.04
C VAL A 11 -17.76 -10.03 0.65
N PRO A 12 -18.74 -10.34 -0.21
CA PRO A 12 -18.85 -9.68 -1.52
C PRO A 12 -18.99 -8.17 -1.38
N CYS A 13 -18.19 -7.40 -2.15
CA CYS A 13 -18.15 -5.94 -2.01
C CYS A 13 -19.49 -5.23 -2.22
N HIS A 14 -20.40 -5.82 -3.01
CA HIS A 14 -21.76 -5.29 -3.19
C HIS A 14 -22.65 -5.37 -1.93
N SER A 15 -22.21 -6.14 -0.92
CA SER A 15 -22.91 -6.28 0.36
C SER A 15 -22.34 -5.39 1.46
N ILE A 16 -21.26 -4.62 1.17
CA ILE A 16 -20.60 -3.78 2.15
C ILE A 16 -21.22 -2.40 2.09
N GLY A 17 -21.81 -1.98 3.20
CA GLY A 17 -22.33 -0.63 3.39
C GLY A 17 -21.29 0.35 3.95
N LEU A 18 -21.63 1.63 3.92
CA LEU A 18 -20.78 2.69 4.51
C LEU A 18 -20.50 2.46 6.02
N ASP A 19 -21.45 1.86 6.73
CA ASP A 19 -21.30 1.60 8.16
C ASP A 19 -20.31 0.45 8.42
N ASP A 20 -20.28 -0.57 7.56
CA ASP A 20 -19.26 -1.62 7.62
C ASP A 20 -17.87 -1.05 7.39
N LEU A 21 -17.72 -0.15 6.42
CA LEU A 21 -16.47 0.57 6.17
C LEU A 21 -16.08 1.44 7.37
N LYS A 22 -17.01 2.15 8.00
CA LYS A 22 -16.72 2.94 9.19
C LYS A 22 -16.25 2.07 10.36
N VAL A 23 -16.91 0.93 10.58
CA VAL A 23 -16.49 -0.03 11.61
C VAL A 23 -15.09 -0.56 11.32
N PHE A 24 -14.82 -0.99 10.08
CA PHE A 24 -13.49 -1.44 9.67
C PHE A 24 -12.42 -0.37 9.85
N MET A 25 -12.72 0.88 9.46
CA MET A 25 -11.80 2.01 9.58
C MET A 25 -11.61 2.48 11.02
N ALA A 26 -12.57 2.23 11.90
CA ALA A 26 -12.55 2.62 13.31
C ALA A 26 -11.99 1.53 14.23
N ASP A 27 -11.84 0.28 13.74
CA ASP A 27 -11.44 -0.83 14.58
C ASP A 27 -10.06 -0.56 15.24
N ASP A 28 -9.86 -1.01 16.43
CA ASP A 28 -8.66 -1.17 17.24
C ASP A 28 -7.83 0.09 17.60
N GLY A 29 -8.17 1.28 17.13
CA GLY A 29 -7.40 2.52 17.42
C GLY A 29 -5.95 2.52 16.93
N SER A 30 -5.53 1.54 16.11
CA SER A 30 -4.17 1.48 15.57
C SER A 30 -3.94 2.47 14.45
N ALA A 31 -2.67 2.80 14.18
CA ALA A 31 -2.30 3.68 13.09
C ALA A 31 -2.81 3.12 11.76
N LYS A 32 -3.53 3.96 11.01
CA LYS A 32 -4.03 3.62 9.67
C LYS A 32 -2.97 3.70 8.57
N ARG A 33 -1.79 4.21 8.92
CA ARG A 33 -0.63 4.38 8.03
C ARG A 33 0.60 3.87 8.73
N ILE A 34 1.46 3.16 8.01
CA ILE A 34 2.69 2.64 8.56
C ILE A 34 3.79 2.55 7.52
N HIS A 35 4.99 2.89 7.96
CA HIS A 35 6.24 2.52 7.29
C HIS A 35 6.79 1.25 7.93
N PHE A 36 7.41 0.37 7.15
CA PHE A 36 8.21 -0.70 7.72
C PHE A 36 9.46 -0.12 8.37
N ALA A 37 9.62 -0.37 9.66
CA ALA A 37 10.81 -0.04 10.39
C ALA A 37 11.49 -1.29 10.92
N THR A 38 12.79 -1.24 11.14
CA THR A 38 13.57 -2.34 11.73
C THR A 38 13.04 -2.78 13.11
N SER A 39 12.40 -1.86 13.82
CA SER A 39 11.73 -2.16 15.11
C SER A 39 10.53 -3.12 15.00
N HIS A 40 10.05 -3.41 13.78
CA HIS A 40 9.01 -4.43 13.58
C HIS A 40 9.56 -5.86 13.62
N ALA A 41 10.87 -6.03 13.46
CA ALA A 41 11.55 -7.31 13.57
C ALA A 41 12.37 -7.39 14.87
N ASN A 42 12.18 -8.47 15.63
CA ASN A 42 13.07 -8.76 16.75
C ASN A 42 14.38 -9.37 16.23
N ALA A 43 15.45 -9.18 16.98
CA ALA A 43 16.74 -9.78 16.65
C ALA A 43 16.61 -11.32 16.62
N LEU A 44 17.36 -11.94 15.71
CA LEU A 44 17.48 -13.39 15.65
C LEU A 44 18.11 -13.90 16.95
N ARG A 45 17.47 -14.88 17.58
CA ARG A 45 17.86 -15.50 18.84
C ARG A 45 18.03 -17.01 18.62
N LYS A 46 18.51 -17.71 19.64
CA LYS A 46 18.53 -19.17 19.67
C LYS A 46 17.61 -19.64 20.81
N ASP A 47 16.88 -20.71 20.56
CA ASP A 47 16.11 -21.42 21.58
C ASP A 47 17.04 -22.26 22.50
N SER A 48 16.46 -22.99 23.47
CA SER A 48 17.20 -23.86 24.38
C SER A 48 17.92 -25.03 23.67
N SER A 49 17.50 -25.37 22.44
CA SER A 49 18.11 -26.42 21.60
C SER A 49 19.12 -25.84 20.59
N GLY A 50 19.36 -24.51 20.63
CA GLY A 50 20.29 -23.84 19.72
C GLY A 50 19.71 -23.48 18.35
N ASN A 51 18.42 -23.71 18.11
CA ASN A 51 17.79 -23.39 16.83
C ASN A 51 17.51 -21.88 16.72
N PRO A 52 17.75 -21.28 15.55
CA PRO A 52 17.47 -19.87 15.34
C PRO A 52 15.95 -19.61 15.37
N PHE A 53 15.55 -18.52 16.01
CA PHE A 53 14.19 -18.03 15.93
C PHE A 53 14.13 -16.51 16.04
N ALA A 54 13.14 -15.93 15.43
CA ALA A 54 12.78 -14.51 15.57
C ALA A 54 11.28 -14.34 15.33
N TRP A 55 10.77 -13.17 15.67
CA TRP A 55 9.44 -12.75 15.24
C TRP A 55 9.49 -11.31 14.76
N PHE A 56 8.58 -10.96 13.89
CA PHE A 56 8.35 -9.59 13.49
C PHE A 56 6.85 -9.28 13.49
N ASN A 57 6.54 -8.06 13.87
CA ASN A 57 5.17 -7.59 13.94
C ASN A 57 4.74 -7.08 12.56
N VAL A 58 3.52 -7.44 12.15
CA VAL A 58 2.93 -6.98 10.90
C VAL A 58 1.74 -6.09 11.26
N PRO A 59 1.73 -4.85 10.83
CA PRO A 59 0.68 -3.92 11.26
C PRO A 59 -0.69 -4.21 10.64
N PHE A 60 -0.72 -4.65 9.38
CA PHE A 60 -1.93 -4.88 8.60
C PHE A 60 -1.90 -6.26 7.95
N ARG A 61 -2.49 -7.25 8.60
CA ARG A 61 -2.48 -8.62 8.08
C ARG A 61 -3.00 -8.70 6.65
N ASN A 62 -4.18 -8.12 6.40
CA ASN A 62 -4.87 -8.24 5.13
C ASN A 62 -4.12 -7.58 3.97
N THR A 63 -3.39 -6.51 4.24
CA THR A 63 -2.59 -5.78 3.26
C THR A 63 -1.22 -6.42 3.03
N ILE A 64 -0.56 -6.82 4.10
CA ILE A 64 0.86 -7.21 4.07
C ILE A 64 1.05 -8.70 3.75
N GLU A 65 0.15 -9.56 4.26
CA GLU A 65 0.29 -11.01 4.06
C GLU A 65 0.27 -11.42 2.57
N PRO A 66 -0.65 -10.91 1.72
CA PRO A 66 -0.64 -11.24 0.28
C PRO A 66 0.64 -10.78 -0.41
N LEU A 67 1.11 -9.58 -0.10
CA LEU A 67 2.35 -9.04 -0.68
C LEU A 67 3.57 -9.88 -0.27
N MET A 68 3.70 -10.22 1.00
CA MET A 68 4.79 -11.05 1.49
C MET A 68 4.76 -12.46 0.89
N LYS A 69 3.57 -13.07 0.77
CA LYS A 69 3.41 -14.37 0.11
C LYS A 69 3.93 -14.35 -1.32
N LYS A 70 3.55 -13.31 -2.07
CA LYS A 70 3.95 -13.16 -3.47
C LYS A 70 5.46 -12.96 -3.61
N GLU A 71 6.07 -12.14 -2.78
CA GLU A 71 7.49 -11.79 -2.89
C GLU A 71 8.44 -12.84 -2.28
N LEU A 72 8.07 -13.41 -1.15
CA LEU A 72 8.90 -14.41 -0.47
C LEU A 72 8.70 -15.82 -1.05
N GLY A 73 7.76 -15.99 -2.00
CA GLY A 73 7.57 -17.24 -2.74
C GLY A 73 7.18 -18.44 -1.86
N SER A 74 6.63 -18.20 -0.69
CA SER A 74 6.30 -19.25 0.27
C SER A 74 4.82 -19.58 0.21
N SER A 75 4.50 -20.76 -0.33
CA SER A 75 3.15 -21.33 -0.27
C SER A 75 2.66 -21.55 1.18
N ASN A 76 3.58 -21.68 2.12
CA ASN A 76 3.31 -21.93 3.55
C ASN A 76 3.45 -20.66 4.41
N PHE A 77 3.57 -19.49 3.79
CA PHE A 77 3.64 -18.25 4.54
C PHE A 77 2.30 -17.99 5.24
N ALA A 78 2.32 -17.86 6.55
CA ALA A 78 1.15 -17.50 7.35
C ALA A 78 1.54 -16.51 8.45
N LEU A 79 0.65 -15.57 8.71
CA LEU A 79 0.72 -14.70 9.86
C LEU A 79 -0.11 -15.28 11.00
N PHE A 80 0.44 -15.23 12.19
CA PHE A 80 -0.25 -15.62 13.42
C PHE A 80 -0.82 -14.38 14.10
N LEU A 81 -1.86 -14.57 14.89
CA LEU A 81 -2.38 -13.52 15.76
C LEU A 81 -1.88 -13.74 17.20
N SER A 82 -1.34 -12.70 17.78
CA SER A 82 -0.97 -12.72 19.19
C SER A 82 -2.23 -12.86 20.06
N LYS A 83 -2.26 -13.88 20.91
CA LYS A 83 -3.38 -14.08 21.87
C LYS A 83 -3.51 -12.92 22.87
N THR A 84 -2.41 -12.25 23.18
CA THR A 84 -2.39 -11.17 24.17
C THR A 84 -2.77 -9.82 23.57
N THR A 85 -2.30 -9.53 22.36
CA THR A 85 -2.46 -8.19 21.74
C THR A 85 -3.40 -8.16 20.55
N GLY A 86 -3.83 -9.32 20.04
CA GLY A 86 -4.59 -9.42 18.79
C GLY A 86 -3.79 -9.05 17.53
N LYS A 87 -2.53 -8.59 17.68
CA LYS A 87 -1.72 -8.10 16.56
C LYS A 87 -1.14 -9.24 15.74
N PRO A 88 -1.08 -9.11 14.42
CA PRO A 88 -0.48 -10.12 13.57
C PRO A 88 1.05 -10.11 13.68
N PHE A 89 1.63 -11.30 13.63
CA PHE A 89 3.08 -11.50 13.65
C PHE A 89 3.49 -12.73 12.84
N ARG A 90 4.75 -12.75 12.40
CA ARG A 90 5.39 -13.92 11.78
C ARG A 90 6.46 -14.49 12.71
N LEU A 91 6.46 -15.81 12.90
CA LEU A 91 7.57 -16.55 13.46
C LEU A 91 8.51 -17.01 12.34
N VAL A 92 9.79 -16.92 12.63
CA VAL A 92 10.90 -17.25 11.73
C VAL A 92 11.80 -18.26 12.44
N PHE A 93 12.16 -19.33 11.77
CA PHE A 93 12.96 -20.43 12.34
C PHE A 93 14.27 -20.70 11.58
N SER A 94 14.68 -19.80 10.69
CA SER A 94 15.95 -19.92 9.98
C SER A 94 16.60 -18.56 9.74
N GLU A 95 17.93 -18.53 9.65
CA GLU A 95 18.66 -17.32 9.30
C GLU A 95 18.32 -16.82 7.88
N LYS A 96 18.05 -17.74 6.97
CA LYS A 96 17.68 -17.41 5.58
C LYS A 96 16.37 -16.64 5.57
N GLU A 97 15.31 -17.20 6.18
CA GLU A 97 13.99 -16.56 6.26
C GLU A 97 14.08 -15.19 6.96
N TYR A 98 14.88 -15.10 8.03
CA TYR A 98 15.10 -13.85 8.73
C TYR A 98 15.71 -12.78 7.82
N LYS A 99 16.73 -13.13 7.03
CA LYS A 99 17.37 -12.22 6.07
C LYS A 99 16.41 -11.82 4.96
N ASP A 100 15.62 -12.77 4.44
CA ASP A 100 14.63 -12.52 3.39
C ASP A 100 13.57 -11.49 3.86
N ILE A 101 13.11 -11.61 5.11
CA ILE A 101 12.15 -10.67 5.71
C ILE A 101 12.79 -9.30 5.95
N LEU A 102 14.02 -9.24 6.44
CA LEU A 102 14.72 -7.97 6.58
C LEU A 102 14.93 -7.27 5.23
N ALA A 103 15.24 -8.02 4.18
CA ALA A 103 15.35 -7.49 2.82
C ALA A 103 14.00 -6.95 2.32
N PHE A 104 12.91 -7.68 2.55
CA PHE A 104 11.56 -7.21 2.27
C PHE A 104 11.25 -5.89 3.00
N MET A 105 11.51 -5.83 4.31
CA MET A 105 11.28 -4.62 5.09
C MET A 105 12.14 -3.45 4.61
N GLY A 106 13.40 -3.73 4.23
CA GLY A 106 14.31 -2.74 3.66
C GLY A 106 13.84 -2.19 2.31
N LYS A 107 13.31 -3.08 1.45
CA LYS A 107 12.74 -2.71 0.15
C LYS A 107 11.55 -1.74 0.30
N TYR A 108 10.72 -1.96 1.30
CA TYR A 108 9.48 -1.20 1.52
C TYR A 108 9.57 -0.15 2.63
N LYS A 109 10.79 0.18 3.12
CA LYS A 109 10.99 1.07 4.27
C LYS A 109 10.42 2.49 4.06
N ASP A 110 10.47 2.98 2.82
CA ASP A 110 10.06 4.34 2.46
C ASP A 110 8.61 4.41 1.91
N ILE A 111 7.94 3.24 1.80
CA ILE A 111 6.58 3.15 1.31
C ILE A 111 5.60 3.20 2.48
N VAL A 112 4.55 3.98 2.33
CA VAL A 112 3.47 4.08 3.33
C VAL A 112 2.36 3.10 2.97
N PHE A 113 2.18 2.08 3.79
CA PHE A 113 1.05 1.18 3.69
C PHE A 113 -0.16 1.81 4.37
N LEU A 114 -1.31 1.72 3.71
CA LEU A 114 -2.58 2.21 4.23
C LEU A 114 -3.47 1.02 4.58
N ARG A 115 -4.17 1.13 5.71
CA ARG A 115 -5.24 0.22 6.05
C ARG A 115 -6.57 0.82 5.62
N ASP A 116 -7.16 0.20 4.63
CA ASP A 116 -8.47 0.56 4.08
C ASP A 116 -9.20 -0.71 3.61
N CYS A 117 -10.20 -0.56 2.75
CA CYS A 117 -11.01 -1.67 2.24
C CYS A 117 -10.44 -2.33 0.97
N LEU A 118 -9.24 -1.96 0.54
CA LEU A 118 -8.58 -2.52 -0.63
C LEU A 118 -7.63 -3.66 -0.23
N ASP A 119 -7.36 -4.56 -1.17
CA ASP A 119 -6.40 -5.66 -0.97
C ASP A 119 -4.98 -5.15 -0.69
N LEU A 120 -4.59 -4.09 -1.40
CA LEU A 120 -3.34 -3.38 -1.19
C LEU A 120 -3.53 -1.90 -1.47
N SER A 121 -3.26 -1.07 -0.48
CA SER A 121 -3.30 0.38 -0.62
C SER A 121 -1.99 0.99 -0.15
N LEU A 122 -1.40 1.80 -1.00
CA LEU A 122 -0.10 2.42 -0.79
C LEU A 122 -0.15 3.91 -1.08
N SER A 123 0.71 4.66 -0.40
CA SER A 123 1.02 6.03 -0.74
C SER A 123 2.50 6.15 -1.06
N LEU A 124 2.84 6.98 -2.04
CA LEU A 124 4.24 7.28 -2.40
C LEU A 124 5.04 7.82 -1.21
N SER A 125 4.38 8.59 -0.36
CA SER A 125 4.96 9.16 0.86
C SER A 125 3.86 9.69 1.78
N MET A 126 4.25 10.19 2.94
CA MET A 126 3.42 11.10 3.73
C MET A 126 3.42 12.47 3.06
N ASN A 127 2.31 13.19 3.08
CA ASN A 127 2.24 14.55 2.49
C ASN A 127 2.96 15.58 3.35
N ARG A 128 3.04 15.35 4.66
CA ARG A 128 3.65 16.27 5.62
C ARG A 128 4.54 15.52 6.60
N ILE A 129 5.62 16.15 7.00
CA ILE A 129 6.50 15.72 8.10
C ILE A 129 5.87 16.17 9.42
N ASP A 130 5.37 17.40 9.47
CA ASP A 130 4.67 18.03 10.58
C ASP A 130 3.57 18.98 10.07
N GLU A 131 2.94 19.74 10.94
CA GLU A 131 1.84 20.64 10.58
C GLU A 131 2.21 21.70 9.54
N ASN A 132 3.47 22.11 9.50
CA ASN A 132 3.95 23.23 8.67
C ASN A 132 4.85 22.77 7.51
N THR A 133 5.43 21.56 7.59
CA THR A 133 6.45 21.09 6.66
C THR A 133 5.91 19.97 5.78
N ARG A 134 5.92 20.16 4.46
CA ARG A 134 5.62 19.10 3.50
C ARG A 134 6.82 18.20 3.28
N THR A 135 6.55 16.97 2.90
CA THR A 135 7.58 16.10 2.30
C THR A 135 7.85 16.56 0.86
N GLU A 136 8.91 16.06 0.23
CA GLU A 136 9.17 16.29 -1.19
C GLU A 136 7.96 15.93 -2.07
N ILE A 137 7.40 14.73 -1.88
CA ILE A 137 6.21 14.27 -2.61
C ILE A 137 5.00 15.14 -2.30
N GLY A 138 4.80 15.52 -1.04
CA GLY A 138 3.71 16.40 -0.64
C GLY A 138 3.81 17.80 -1.27
N GLU A 139 5.02 18.30 -1.50
CA GLU A 139 5.23 19.56 -2.20
C GLU A 139 4.96 19.43 -3.70
N LEU A 140 5.46 18.37 -4.34
CA LEU A 140 5.17 18.09 -5.75
C LEU A 140 3.65 17.93 -5.99
N GLU A 141 2.96 17.17 -5.13
CA GLU A 141 1.50 17.02 -5.23
C GLU A 141 0.78 18.38 -5.07
N TYR A 142 1.21 19.20 -4.13
CA TYR A 142 0.65 20.54 -3.93
C TYR A 142 0.82 21.41 -5.17
N GLN A 143 2.01 21.44 -5.76
CA GLN A 143 2.28 22.20 -6.96
C GLN A 143 1.45 21.70 -8.15
N ALA A 144 1.39 20.38 -8.37
CA ALA A 144 0.56 19.80 -9.44
C ALA A 144 -0.92 20.14 -9.29
N LYS A 145 -1.42 20.23 -8.06
CA LYS A 145 -2.83 20.43 -7.75
C LYS A 145 -3.25 21.90 -7.81
N TYR A 146 -2.40 22.80 -7.33
CA TYR A 146 -2.77 24.20 -7.12
C TYR A 146 -2.05 25.20 -8.02
N HIS A 147 -1.02 24.75 -8.77
CA HIS A 147 -0.23 25.59 -9.68
C HIS A 147 -0.04 24.97 -11.07
N PRO A 148 -1.13 24.50 -11.73
CA PRO A 148 -1.01 23.86 -13.04
C PRO A 148 -0.53 24.81 -14.15
N GLU A 149 -0.62 26.12 -13.93
CA GLU A 149 -0.15 27.18 -14.84
C GLU A 149 1.34 27.50 -14.67
N SER A 150 2.01 26.92 -13.69
CA SER A 150 3.44 27.17 -13.45
C SER A 150 4.29 26.68 -14.61
N SER A 151 5.36 27.42 -14.93
CA SER A 151 6.39 26.98 -15.88
C SER A 151 7.04 25.65 -15.47
N GLU A 152 7.07 25.32 -14.16
CA GLU A 152 7.63 24.10 -13.60
C GLU A 152 6.66 22.90 -13.63
N TYR A 153 5.40 23.11 -13.99
CA TYR A 153 4.36 22.07 -13.93
C TYR A 153 4.76 20.78 -14.64
N LYS A 154 5.34 20.87 -15.82
CA LYS A 154 5.79 19.69 -16.59
C LYS A 154 6.87 18.90 -15.84
N ASN A 155 7.79 19.59 -15.19
CA ASN A 155 8.85 18.96 -14.39
C ASN A 155 8.25 18.28 -13.16
N VAL A 156 7.28 18.91 -12.52
CA VAL A 156 6.54 18.36 -11.37
C VAL A 156 5.82 17.06 -11.78
N ILE A 157 5.10 17.06 -12.89
CA ILE A 157 4.42 15.86 -13.41
C ILE A 157 5.43 14.77 -13.76
N ALA A 158 6.54 15.11 -14.41
CA ALA A 158 7.59 14.14 -14.73
C ALA A 158 8.17 13.49 -13.45
N SER A 159 8.47 14.29 -12.42
CA SER A 159 8.98 13.78 -11.14
C SER A 159 7.98 12.88 -10.42
N LEU A 160 6.69 13.23 -10.39
CA LEU A 160 5.64 12.40 -9.81
C LEU A 160 5.46 11.09 -10.60
N THR A 161 5.53 11.17 -11.95
CA THR A 161 5.46 10.00 -12.82
C THR A 161 6.62 9.04 -12.56
N GLU A 162 7.84 9.56 -12.46
CA GLU A 162 9.03 8.76 -12.13
C GLU A 162 8.89 8.04 -10.77
N ARG A 163 8.41 8.76 -9.75
CA ARG A 163 8.17 8.17 -8.42
C ARG A 163 7.09 7.08 -8.47
N MET A 164 5.99 7.34 -9.18
CA MET A 164 4.92 6.36 -9.35
C MET A 164 5.42 5.13 -10.13
N GLN A 165 6.16 5.34 -11.22
CA GLN A 165 6.78 4.28 -12.01
C GLN A 165 7.67 3.40 -11.13
N GLY A 166 8.59 4.01 -10.35
CA GLY A 166 9.48 3.29 -9.44
C GLY A 166 8.72 2.47 -8.39
N LEU A 167 7.60 3.00 -7.85
CA LEU A 167 6.74 2.27 -6.94
C LEU A 167 6.11 1.05 -7.62
N LEU A 168 5.48 1.25 -8.77
CA LEU A 168 4.79 0.17 -9.51
C LEU A 168 5.76 -0.90 -9.97
N ASP A 169 6.96 -0.53 -10.44
CA ASP A 169 8.02 -1.46 -10.85
C ASP A 169 8.54 -2.29 -9.67
N SER A 170 8.59 -1.70 -8.48
CA SER A 170 9.12 -2.37 -7.29
C SER A 170 8.15 -3.36 -6.67
N ILE A 171 6.84 -3.26 -6.98
CA ILE A 171 5.79 -4.04 -6.32
C ILE A 171 5.15 -5.02 -7.32
N PRO A 172 5.50 -6.34 -7.24
CA PRO A 172 4.97 -7.35 -8.16
C PRO A 172 3.44 -7.42 -8.21
N PHE A 173 2.78 -7.01 -7.13
CA PHE A 173 1.32 -7.01 -7.05
C PHE A 173 0.65 -6.18 -8.16
N PHE A 174 1.27 -5.06 -8.56
CA PHE A 174 0.70 -4.17 -9.59
C PHE A 174 1.12 -4.54 -11.01
N LYS A 175 2.17 -5.36 -11.18
CA LYS A 175 2.66 -5.76 -12.51
C LYS A 175 1.68 -6.61 -13.30
N ASP A 176 0.85 -7.36 -12.59
CA ASP A 176 -0.13 -8.27 -13.18
C ASP A 176 -1.53 -7.64 -13.27
N ALA A 177 -1.64 -6.31 -13.15
CA ALA A 177 -2.92 -5.62 -13.25
C ALA A 177 -3.37 -5.54 -14.71
N ASP A 178 -4.59 -5.96 -14.99
CA ASP A 178 -5.21 -5.85 -16.33
C ASP A 178 -5.71 -4.43 -16.63
N TYR A 179 -6.04 -3.68 -15.59
CA TYR A 179 -6.66 -2.36 -15.72
C TYR A 179 -6.04 -1.35 -14.77
N ILE A 180 -5.97 -0.10 -15.23
CA ILE A 180 -5.70 1.06 -14.39
C ILE A 180 -6.88 2.02 -14.45
N CYS A 181 -7.14 2.69 -13.33
CA CYS A 181 -8.20 3.67 -13.26
C CYS A 181 -7.84 4.83 -12.35
N VAL A 182 -7.96 6.04 -12.87
CA VAL A 182 -7.85 7.25 -12.07
C VAL A 182 -9.21 7.57 -11.46
N VAL A 183 -9.27 7.71 -10.15
CA VAL A 183 -10.48 8.17 -9.46
C VAL A 183 -10.84 9.57 -9.98
N PRO A 184 -12.10 9.80 -10.38
CA PRO A 184 -12.51 11.10 -10.89
C PRO A 184 -12.19 12.23 -9.92
N SER A 185 -11.60 13.30 -10.44
CA SER A 185 -11.20 14.48 -9.67
C SER A 185 -11.39 15.73 -10.52
N SER A 186 -11.51 16.89 -9.88
CA SER A 186 -11.46 18.19 -10.56
C SER A 186 -10.06 18.52 -11.10
N HIS A 187 -9.04 17.79 -10.68
CA HIS A 187 -7.65 17.97 -11.11
C HIS A 187 -7.25 16.89 -12.11
N THR A 188 -6.54 17.29 -13.17
CA THR A 188 -6.15 16.40 -14.29
C THR A 188 -4.81 15.71 -14.10
N PHE A 189 -3.97 16.20 -13.20
CA PHE A 189 -2.58 15.78 -13.04
C PHE A 189 -2.41 14.25 -12.87
N MET A 190 -3.34 13.57 -12.20
CA MET A 190 -3.26 12.11 -12.06
C MET A 190 -3.40 11.37 -13.39
N ARG A 191 -4.22 11.89 -14.32
CA ARG A 191 -4.32 11.33 -15.68
C ARG A 191 -3.03 11.54 -16.48
N GLU A 192 -2.39 12.68 -16.30
CA GLU A 192 -1.11 12.97 -16.93
C GLU A 192 0.00 12.05 -16.43
N ILE A 193 0.05 11.79 -15.09
CA ILE A 193 0.94 10.82 -14.48
C ILE A 193 0.71 9.43 -15.08
N VAL A 194 -0.54 8.95 -15.10
CA VAL A 194 -0.88 7.62 -15.62
C VAL A 194 -0.52 7.49 -17.10
N SER A 195 -0.74 8.52 -17.91
CA SER A 195 -0.37 8.52 -19.34
C SER A 195 1.14 8.49 -19.57
N GLY A 196 1.93 8.88 -18.58
CA GLY A 196 3.39 8.84 -18.62
C GLY A 196 4.01 7.51 -18.18
N LEU A 197 3.23 6.59 -17.60
CA LEU A 197 3.73 5.29 -17.15
C LEU A 197 4.11 4.39 -18.33
N LYS A 198 5.14 3.56 -18.16
CA LYS A 198 5.70 2.70 -19.22
C LYS A 198 5.88 1.26 -18.72
N GLY A 199 5.86 0.32 -19.67
CA GLY A 199 6.19 -1.08 -19.39
C GLY A 199 5.09 -1.88 -18.70
N PHE A 200 3.85 -1.38 -18.72
CA PHE A 200 2.66 -2.09 -18.22
C PHE A 200 1.72 -2.41 -19.38
N ASP A 201 1.13 -3.61 -19.33
CA ASP A 201 0.12 -4.07 -20.28
C ASP A 201 -1.29 -3.96 -19.67
N PHE A 202 -1.63 -2.76 -19.20
CA PHE A 202 -2.95 -2.50 -18.64
C PHE A 202 -3.78 -1.59 -19.55
N SER A 203 -5.09 -1.76 -19.52
CA SER A 203 -6.04 -0.86 -20.17
C SER A 203 -6.47 0.25 -19.22
N ASP A 204 -6.34 1.52 -19.66
CA ASP A 204 -6.87 2.64 -18.87
C ASP A 204 -8.39 2.75 -19.03
N ILE A 205 -9.10 2.48 -17.95
CA ILE A 205 -10.56 2.56 -17.87
C ILE A 205 -11.06 3.80 -17.11
N SER A 206 -10.21 4.81 -16.92
CA SER A 206 -10.56 6.04 -16.18
C SER A 206 -11.78 6.77 -16.74
N SER A 207 -12.01 6.67 -18.05
CA SER A 207 -13.19 7.26 -18.71
C SER A 207 -14.50 6.58 -18.38
N SER A 208 -14.46 5.34 -17.85
CA SER A 208 -15.64 4.59 -17.43
C SER A 208 -16.19 5.04 -16.08
N LEU A 209 -15.45 5.86 -15.34
CA LEU A 209 -15.87 6.41 -14.06
C LEU A 209 -16.34 7.86 -14.20
N SER A 210 -17.42 8.19 -13.50
CA SER A 210 -17.92 9.55 -13.38
C SER A 210 -18.31 9.87 -11.94
N TRP A 211 -18.24 11.16 -11.60
CA TRP A 211 -18.79 11.63 -10.33
C TRP A 211 -20.31 11.55 -10.34
N VAL A 212 -20.87 10.86 -9.37
CA VAL A 212 -22.29 10.98 -9.04
C VAL A 212 -22.40 12.09 -7.98
N LYS A 213 -22.92 13.26 -8.36
CA LYS A 213 -23.30 14.26 -7.37
C LYS A 213 -24.48 13.71 -6.60
N ASN A 214 -24.34 13.48 -5.30
CA ASN A 214 -25.50 13.26 -4.44
C ASN A 214 -26.39 14.50 -4.57
N GLN A 215 -27.55 14.32 -5.17
CA GLN A 215 -28.62 15.30 -5.08
C GLN A 215 -29.16 15.19 -3.65
N ASN A 216 -28.73 16.08 -2.77
CA ASN A 216 -29.40 16.34 -1.50
C ASN A 216 -30.61 17.25 -1.76
#